data_854cd6f745be3f3010ae1b8e36116962
#
_entry.id   854cd6f745be3f3010ae1b8e36116962
#
_cell.length_a   1.000
_cell.length_b   1.000
_cell.length_c   1.000
_cell.angle_alpha   90.00
_cell.angle_beta   90.00
_cell.angle_gamma   90.00
#
_symmetry.space_group_name_H-M   'P 1'
#
loop_
_entity.id
_entity.type
_entity.pdbx_description
1 polymer ?
#
loop_
_entity_poly.entity_id
_entity_poly.type
_entity_poly.pdbx_seq_one_letter_code
_entity_poly.pdbx_strand_id
1 'polypeptide(L)'
;METIIGAVAGAEVTQMASLLGEHDAGTLRHSWRVARLARTMAVQAGAPAAVRQAAGLAGLLHDVGKLTVPTALINKPAALSEAEARLMDGHTLSGARMVHSFAPPDILHVVAHHHDRFDEWPSLPWLTRLVSVADSYDALVSDRPYRAGCSRVAAVQELRRVADAQLDGTLVDLLLATLGVPHRMNAAA
;
A
#
# COMPACT_ATOMS: atom_id res chain seq x y z
N MET A 1 17.71 -2.31 6.19
CA MET A 1 16.72 -1.71 7.09
C MET A 1 16.93 -0.20 7.24
N GLU A 2 18.13 0.27 7.58
CA GLU A 2 18.46 1.71 7.75
C GLU A 2 18.15 2.62 6.55
N THR A 3 18.19 2.11 5.31
CA THR A 3 18.03 2.91 4.09
C THR A 3 16.59 3.35 3.80
N ILE A 4 15.57 2.72 4.41
CA ILE A 4 14.16 3.07 4.24
C ILE A 4 13.68 3.98 5.39
N ILE A 5 14.19 3.78 6.58
CA ILE A 5 13.68 4.37 7.81
C ILE A 5 14.30 5.75 8.10
N GLY A 6 15.32 6.23 7.39
CA GLY A 6 15.96 7.56 7.62
C GLY A 6 15.65 8.21 8.99
N ALA A 7 16.31 9.22 9.41
CA ALA A 7 16.39 9.77 10.78
C ALA A 7 15.07 10.19 11.49
N VAL A 8 13.89 9.84 11.00
CA VAL A 8 12.61 10.21 11.62
C VAL A 8 12.00 8.97 12.28
N ALA A 9 11.94 8.96 13.60
CA ALA A 9 11.25 7.95 14.43
C ALA A 9 11.70 6.50 14.23
N GLY A 10 13.01 6.26 14.10
CA GLY A 10 13.54 4.92 13.81
C GLY A 10 13.14 3.84 14.80
N ALA A 11 13.04 4.18 16.10
CA ALA A 11 12.69 3.22 17.15
C ALA A 11 11.21 2.81 17.09
N GLU A 12 10.29 3.77 16.99
CA GLU A 12 8.85 3.53 16.95
C GLU A 12 8.45 2.76 15.69
N VAL A 13 9.01 3.11 14.54
CA VAL A 13 8.77 2.37 13.27
C VAL A 13 9.26 0.94 13.36
N THR A 14 10.45 0.74 13.93
CA THR A 14 11.02 -0.60 14.13
C THR A 14 10.14 -1.43 15.06
N GLN A 15 9.66 -0.82 16.14
CA GLN A 15 8.76 -1.46 17.09
C GLN A 15 7.42 -1.85 16.42
N MET A 16 6.81 -0.94 15.65
CA MET A 16 5.56 -1.23 14.93
C MET A 16 5.74 -2.39 13.94
N ALA A 17 6.84 -2.39 13.18
CA ALA A 17 7.15 -3.46 12.24
C ALA A 17 7.39 -4.80 12.97
N SER A 18 8.07 -4.81 14.11
CA SER A 18 8.27 -6.01 14.92
C SER A 18 6.95 -6.58 15.42
N LEU A 19 6.13 -5.74 16.05
CA LEU A 19 4.81 -6.13 16.54
C LEU A 19 3.92 -6.69 15.43
N LEU A 20 3.92 -6.03 14.26
CA LEU A 20 3.15 -6.51 13.10
C LEU A 20 3.66 -7.87 12.62
N GLY A 21 4.97 -8.09 12.62
CA GLY A 21 5.58 -9.38 12.25
C GLY A 21 5.27 -10.51 13.22
N GLU A 22 5.21 -10.21 14.52
CA GLU A 22 4.82 -11.14 15.57
C GLU A 22 3.31 -11.46 15.50
N HIS A 23 2.49 -10.46 15.16
CA HIS A 23 1.06 -10.63 15.02
C HIS A 23 0.70 -11.40 13.74
N ASP A 24 1.21 -10.97 12.58
CA ASP A 24 1.04 -11.62 11.29
C ASP A 24 2.23 -11.37 10.36
N ALA A 25 3.07 -12.37 10.21
CA ALA A 25 4.24 -12.30 9.34
C ALA A 25 3.90 -12.11 7.85
N GLY A 26 2.70 -12.50 7.43
CA GLY A 26 2.19 -12.31 6.08
C GLY A 26 1.99 -10.83 5.78
N THR A 27 1.30 -10.13 6.67
CA THR A 27 1.07 -8.68 6.60
C THR A 27 2.38 -7.90 6.60
N LEU A 28 3.33 -8.24 7.50
CA LEU A 28 4.64 -7.56 7.51
C LEU A 28 5.40 -7.75 6.18
N ARG A 29 5.44 -8.98 5.65
CA ARG A 29 6.10 -9.22 4.35
C ARG A 29 5.46 -8.41 3.22
N HIS A 30 4.13 -8.32 3.20
CA HIS A 30 3.38 -7.47 2.29
C HIS A 30 3.79 -6.00 2.43
N SER A 31 3.74 -5.46 3.65
CA SER A 31 4.12 -4.06 3.92
C SER A 31 5.54 -3.74 3.45
N TRP A 32 6.50 -4.66 3.62
CA TRP A 32 7.85 -4.50 3.09
C TRP A 32 7.92 -4.46 1.55
N ARG A 33 7.11 -5.27 0.86
CA ARG A 33 7.06 -5.25 -0.61
C ARG A 33 6.42 -3.96 -1.11
N VAL A 34 5.33 -3.50 -0.48
CA VAL A 34 4.68 -2.22 -0.78
C VAL A 34 5.64 -1.06 -0.52
N ALA A 35 6.34 -1.03 0.61
CA ALA A 35 7.33 -0.02 0.94
C ALA A 35 8.42 0.11 -0.13
N ARG A 36 8.97 -1.02 -0.56
CA ARG A 36 10.00 -1.06 -1.61
C ARG A 36 9.46 -0.58 -2.94
N LEU A 37 8.25 -1.03 -3.31
CA LEU A 37 7.62 -0.66 -4.58
C LEU A 37 7.28 0.82 -4.63
N ALA A 38 6.60 1.34 -3.61
CA ALA A 38 6.25 2.76 -3.51
C ALA A 38 7.49 3.67 -3.57
N ARG A 39 8.57 3.29 -2.86
CA ARG A 39 9.85 4.02 -2.95
C ARG A 39 10.44 3.96 -4.36
N THR A 40 10.40 2.82 -5.04
CA THR A 40 10.91 2.67 -6.40
C THR A 40 10.10 3.50 -7.39
N MET A 41 8.77 3.52 -7.26
CA MET A 41 7.90 4.40 -8.05
C MET A 41 8.23 5.88 -7.81
N ALA A 42 8.48 6.29 -6.57
CA ALA A 42 8.88 7.66 -6.24
C ALA A 42 10.26 8.02 -6.84
N VAL A 43 11.19 7.07 -6.92
CA VAL A 43 12.47 7.26 -7.63
C VAL A 43 12.22 7.43 -9.13
N GLN A 44 11.41 6.59 -9.73
CA GLN A 44 11.05 6.65 -11.17
C GLN A 44 10.34 7.95 -11.53
N ALA A 45 9.53 8.51 -10.62
CA ALA A 45 8.90 9.81 -10.76
C ALA A 45 9.87 11.01 -10.61
N GLY A 46 11.14 10.78 -10.31
CA GLY A 46 12.11 11.86 -10.04
C GLY A 46 11.86 12.61 -8.73
N ALA A 47 11.07 12.03 -7.79
CA ALA A 47 10.73 12.70 -6.55
C ALA A 47 11.96 13.03 -5.69
N PRO A 48 11.93 14.09 -4.85
CA PRO A 48 13.01 14.43 -3.92
C PRO A 48 13.30 13.29 -2.92
N ALA A 49 14.51 13.26 -2.37
CA ALA A 49 14.95 12.20 -1.46
C ALA A 49 13.99 12.03 -0.24
N ALA A 50 13.51 13.12 0.33
CA ALA A 50 12.56 13.10 1.44
C ALA A 50 11.23 12.42 1.05
N VAL A 51 10.71 12.70 -0.15
CA VAL A 51 9.46 12.07 -0.66
C VAL A 51 9.67 10.57 -0.93
N ARG A 52 10.85 10.17 -1.44
CA ARG A 52 11.19 8.75 -1.63
C ARG A 52 11.26 7.99 -0.30
N GLN A 53 11.80 8.63 0.74
CA GLN A 53 11.83 8.06 2.09
C GLN A 53 10.42 7.95 2.67
N ALA A 54 9.60 9.02 2.55
CA ALA A 54 8.21 9.03 2.98
C ALA A 54 7.39 7.93 2.28
N ALA A 55 7.58 7.71 0.97
CA ALA A 55 6.91 6.63 0.24
C ALA A 55 7.24 5.23 0.79
N GLY A 56 8.52 4.99 1.10
CA GLY A 56 8.93 3.74 1.74
C GLY A 56 8.34 3.57 3.14
N LEU A 57 8.37 4.61 3.95
CA LEU A 57 7.84 4.57 5.31
C LEU A 57 6.32 4.42 5.34
N ALA A 58 5.61 5.18 4.49
CA ALA A 58 4.16 5.07 4.36
C ALA A 58 3.74 3.67 3.92
N GLY A 59 4.42 3.10 2.92
CA GLY A 59 4.18 1.71 2.49
C GLY A 59 4.47 0.67 3.56
N LEU A 60 5.42 0.91 4.48
CA LEU A 60 5.68 0.01 5.60
C LEU A 60 4.58 0.07 6.67
N LEU A 61 4.05 1.27 6.92
CA LEU A 61 3.12 1.52 8.01
C LEU A 61 1.64 1.46 7.61
N HIS A 62 1.30 1.44 6.30
CA HIS A 62 -0.09 1.58 5.84
C HIS A 62 -1.05 0.60 6.53
N ASP A 63 -0.60 -0.60 6.76
CA ASP A 63 -1.35 -1.74 7.32
C ASP A 63 -1.13 -1.98 8.83
N VAL A 64 -0.43 -1.10 9.53
CA VAL A 64 -0.07 -1.30 10.95
C VAL A 64 -1.29 -1.50 11.85
N GLY A 65 -2.43 -0.92 11.50
CA GLY A 65 -3.67 -1.08 12.25
C GLY A 65 -4.25 -2.50 12.22
N LYS A 66 -3.76 -3.38 11.37
CA LYS A 66 -4.10 -4.82 11.40
C LYS A 66 -3.65 -5.50 12.70
N LEU A 67 -2.82 -4.85 13.51
CA LEU A 67 -2.57 -5.25 14.91
C LEU A 67 -3.86 -5.35 15.76
N THR A 68 -4.93 -4.62 15.39
CA THR A 68 -6.23 -4.69 16.08
C THR A 68 -7.17 -5.74 15.49
N VAL A 69 -6.82 -6.33 14.36
CA VAL A 69 -7.64 -7.33 13.67
C VAL A 69 -7.23 -8.73 14.12
N PRO A 70 -8.14 -9.59 14.53
CA PRO A 70 -7.79 -10.97 14.90
C PRO A 70 -7.05 -11.71 13.78
N THR A 71 -5.95 -12.37 14.11
CA THR A 71 -5.11 -13.09 13.13
C THR A 71 -5.92 -14.17 12.37
N ALA A 72 -6.88 -14.80 13.04
CA ALA A 72 -7.80 -15.75 12.42
C ALA A 72 -8.65 -15.09 11.31
N LEU A 73 -8.95 -13.79 11.43
CA LEU A 73 -9.68 -13.05 10.42
C LEU A 73 -8.77 -12.62 9.25
N ILE A 74 -7.54 -12.17 9.55
CA ILE A 74 -6.55 -11.84 8.53
C ILE A 74 -6.27 -13.07 7.64
N ASN A 75 -6.16 -14.24 8.25
CA ASN A 75 -5.80 -15.48 7.58
C ASN A 75 -7.02 -16.38 7.23
N LYS A 76 -8.23 -15.84 7.24
CA LYS A 76 -9.44 -16.61 6.94
C LYS A 76 -9.41 -17.12 5.48
N PRO A 77 -9.50 -18.44 5.24
CA PRO A 77 -9.45 -19.02 3.89
C PRO A 77 -10.81 -18.96 3.17
N ALA A 78 -11.60 -17.92 3.42
CA ALA A 78 -12.93 -17.73 2.84
C ALA A 78 -13.25 -16.22 2.75
N ALA A 79 -14.29 -15.87 2.02
CA ALA A 79 -14.79 -14.50 1.99
C ALA A 79 -15.22 -14.03 3.39
N LEU A 80 -15.00 -12.76 3.68
CA LEU A 80 -15.43 -12.14 4.92
C LEU A 80 -16.94 -11.89 4.87
N SER A 81 -17.63 -12.13 6.00
CA SER A 81 -18.98 -11.61 6.20
C SER A 81 -18.95 -10.09 6.31
N GLU A 82 -20.09 -9.42 6.20
CA GLU A 82 -20.16 -7.95 6.35
C GLU A 82 -19.63 -7.46 7.72
N ALA A 83 -19.89 -8.20 8.79
CA ALA A 83 -19.38 -7.84 10.12
C ALA A 83 -17.84 -7.97 10.19
N GLU A 84 -17.29 -9.03 9.60
CA GLU A 84 -15.84 -9.26 9.50
C GLU A 84 -15.17 -8.23 8.58
N ALA A 85 -15.82 -7.87 7.47
CA ALA A 85 -15.31 -6.82 6.57
C ALA A 85 -15.23 -5.48 7.31
N ARG A 86 -16.26 -5.09 8.06
CA ARG A 86 -16.22 -3.87 8.89
C ARG A 86 -15.10 -3.88 9.93
N LEU A 87 -14.80 -5.04 10.54
CA LEU A 87 -13.66 -5.17 11.45
C LEU A 87 -12.32 -5.01 10.69
N MET A 88 -12.22 -5.59 9.50
CA MET A 88 -11.04 -5.46 8.65
C MET A 88 -10.85 -4.00 8.23
N ASP A 89 -11.88 -3.33 7.74
CA ASP A 89 -11.83 -1.93 7.28
C ASP A 89 -11.43 -0.96 8.39
N GLY A 90 -11.74 -1.28 9.65
CA GLY A 90 -11.35 -0.49 10.82
C GLY A 90 -9.84 -0.35 11.04
N HIS A 91 -9.01 -1.14 10.33
CA HIS A 91 -7.56 -1.08 10.49
C HIS A 91 -6.96 0.27 10.08
N THR A 92 -7.53 0.96 9.09
CA THR A 92 -7.03 2.26 8.62
C THR A 92 -7.07 3.29 9.74
N LEU A 93 -8.23 3.42 10.40
CA LEU A 93 -8.42 4.34 11.51
C LEU A 93 -7.62 3.93 12.75
N SER A 94 -7.57 2.63 13.05
CA SER A 94 -6.78 2.11 14.17
C SER A 94 -5.30 2.34 13.95
N GLY A 95 -4.79 2.10 12.74
CA GLY A 95 -3.42 2.36 12.35
C GLY A 95 -3.05 3.84 12.46
N ALA A 96 -3.93 4.73 11.96
CA ALA A 96 -3.72 6.17 12.07
C ALA A 96 -3.58 6.62 13.53
N ARG A 97 -4.40 6.09 14.43
CA ARG A 97 -4.28 6.36 15.87
C ARG A 97 -2.97 5.86 16.47
N MET A 98 -2.50 4.69 16.05
CA MET A 98 -1.25 4.09 16.54
C MET A 98 -0.02 4.92 16.15
N VAL A 99 0.01 5.47 14.94
CA VAL A 99 1.17 6.21 14.44
C VAL A 99 1.09 7.72 14.67
N HIS A 100 -0.03 8.23 15.14
CA HIS A 100 -0.32 9.67 15.28
C HIS A 100 0.76 10.47 16.05
N SER A 101 1.38 9.86 17.08
CA SER A 101 2.34 10.55 17.95
C SER A 101 3.72 10.74 17.31
N PHE A 102 4.05 9.98 16.28
CA PHE A 102 5.39 9.98 15.70
C PHE A 102 5.43 10.09 14.16
N ALA A 103 4.36 9.75 13.46
CA ALA A 103 4.33 9.82 12.00
C ALA A 103 4.08 11.25 11.50
N PRO A 104 4.82 11.70 10.47
CA PRO A 104 4.52 12.94 9.76
C PRO A 104 3.09 12.95 9.19
N PRO A 105 2.46 14.14 9.04
CA PRO A 105 1.07 14.26 8.58
C PRO A 105 0.75 13.57 7.26
N ASP A 106 1.68 13.58 6.31
CA ASP A 106 1.54 12.93 5.01
C ASP A 106 1.53 11.40 5.13
N ILE A 107 2.32 10.83 6.02
CA ILE A 107 2.31 9.38 6.31
C ILE A 107 1.05 9.00 7.08
N LEU A 108 0.67 9.80 8.06
CA LEU A 108 -0.59 9.62 8.79
C LEU A 108 -1.79 9.57 7.84
N HIS A 109 -1.80 10.47 6.85
CA HIS A 109 -2.84 10.51 5.81
C HIS A 109 -2.86 9.21 4.99
N VAL A 110 -1.69 8.69 4.59
CA VAL A 110 -1.63 7.40 3.88
C VAL A 110 -2.23 6.29 4.71
N VAL A 111 -1.85 6.16 5.98
CA VAL A 111 -2.37 5.10 6.88
C VAL A 111 -3.88 5.17 7.00
N ALA A 112 -4.45 6.37 7.09
CA ALA A 112 -5.89 6.57 7.24
C ALA A 112 -6.69 6.34 5.94
N HIS A 113 -6.09 6.61 4.76
CA HIS A 113 -6.83 6.84 3.52
C HIS A 113 -6.35 6.01 2.32
N HIS A 114 -5.45 5.02 2.49
CA HIS A 114 -4.90 4.25 1.37
C HIS A 114 -5.94 3.36 0.66
N HIS A 115 -7.12 3.18 1.23
CA HIS A 115 -8.24 2.47 0.60
C HIS A 115 -9.28 3.40 -0.04
N ASP A 116 -9.15 4.73 0.12
CA ASP A 116 -10.08 5.67 -0.48
C ASP A 116 -9.94 5.66 -2.01
N ARG A 117 -11.08 5.69 -2.69
CA ARG A 117 -11.13 5.60 -4.14
C ARG A 117 -10.78 6.95 -4.78
N PHE A 118 -10.04 6.90 -5.88
CA PHE A 118 -9.64 8.10 -6.61
C PHE A 118 -10.82 8.86 -7.24
N ASP A 119 -11.82 8.16 -7.79
CA ASP A 119 -13.00 8.78 -8.39
C ASP A 119 -13.92 9.49 -7.37
N GLU A 120 -13.92 9.02 -6.11
CA GLU A 120 -14.65 9.65 -5.01
C GLU A 120 -13.85 10.80 -4.37
N TRP A 121 -12.52 10.66 -4.32
CA TRP A 121 -11.61 11.60 -3.67
C TRP A 121 -10.42 11.97 -4.57
N PRO A 122 -10.63 12.69 -5.70
CA PRO A 122 -9.55 12.99 -6.65
C PRO A 122 -8.50 13.95 -6.10
N SER A 123 -8.79 14.62 -4.98
CA SER A 123 -7.85 15.52 -4.26
C SER A 123 -6.95 14.81 -3.25
N LEU A 124 -7.00 13.49 -3.14
CA LEU A 124 -6.08 12.73 -2.26
C LEU A 124 -4.63 13.11 -2.54
N PRO A 125 -3.81 13.29 -1.49
CA PRO A 125 -2.38 13.58 -1.63
C PRO A 125 -1.68 12.55 -2.53
N TRP A 126 -0.70 13.02 -3.29
CA TRP A 126 0.06 12.17 -4.22
C TRP A 126 0.63 10.92 -3.55
N LEU A 127 1.17 11.07 -2.33
CA LEU A 127 1.75 9.94 -1.58
C LEU A 127 0.72 8.86 -1.25
N THR A 128 -0.50 9.25 -0.87
CA THR A 128 -1.60 8.31 -0.59
C THR A 128 -1.96 7.53 -1.84
N ARG A 129 -2.19 8.21 -2.95
CA ARG A 129 -2.49 7.58 -4.24
C ARG A 129 -1.37 6.65 -4.71
N LEU A 130 -0.09 7.05 -4.50
CA LEU A 130 1.07 6.22 -4.85
C LEU A 130 1.10 4.90 -4.07
N VAL A 131 0.86 4.97 -2.76
CA VAL A 131 0.86 3.77 -1.90
C VAL A 131 -0.34 2.89 -2.23
N SER A 132 -1.53 3.45 -2.49
CA SER A 132 -2.72 2.69 -2.91
C SER A 132 -2.47 1.88 -4.20
N VAL A 133 -1.76 2.46 -5.18
CA VAL A 133 -1.38 1.74 -6.41
C VAL A 133 -0.38 0.63 -6.13
N ALA A 134 0.63 0.88 -5.29
CA ALA A 134 1.64 -0.11 -4.93
C ALA A 134 1.04 -1.27 -4.14
N ASP A 135 0.15 -0.97 -3.17
CA ASP A 135 -0.59 -1.96 -2.38
C ASP A 135 -1.47 -2.83 -3.27
N SER A 136 -2.29 -2.21 -4.13
CA SER A 136 -3.17 -2.92 -5.06
C SER A 136 -2.40 -3.89 -5.97
N TYR A 137 -1.24 -3.49 -6.48
CA TYR A 137 -0.40 -4.39 -7.28
C TYR A 137 0.12 -5.57 -6.46
N ASP A 138 0.70 -5.31 -5.28
CA ASP A 138 1.21 -6.39 -4.42
C ASP A 138 0.10 -7.34 -3.99
N ALA A 139 -1.08 -6.80 -3.70
CA ALA A 139 -2.27 -7.60 -3.39
C ALA A 139 -2.71 -8.52 -4.54
N LEU A 140 -2.55 -8.09 -5.79
CA LEU A 140 -2.89 -8.89 -6.96
C LEU A 140 -1.91 -10.03 -7.21
N VAL A 141 -0.60 -9.77 -7.09
CA VAL A 141 0.44 -10.73 -7.48
C VAL A 141 0.90 -11.66 -6.35
N SER A 142 0.54 -11.35 -5.10
CA SER A 142 0.93 -12.14 -3.93
C SER A 142 -0.13 -13.17 -3.55
N ASP A 143 0.33 -14.34 -3.11
CA ASP A 143 -0.56 -15.34 -2.52
C ASP A 143 -1.20 -14.80 -1.24
N ARG A 144 -2.49 -15.04 -1.08
CA ARG A 144 -3.27 -14.76 0.12
C ARG A 144 -3.93 -16.04 0.62
N PRO A 145 -4.31 -16.17 1.89
CA PRO A 145 -4.87 -17.40 2.45
C PRO A 145 -6.05 -17.98 1.67
N TYR A 146 -6.80 -17.13 0.98
CA TYR A 146 -8.02 -17.50 0.24
C TYR A 146 -7.86 -17.42 -1.29
N ARG A 147 -6.68 -16.98 -1.81
CA ARG A 147 -6.45 -16.79 -3.25
C ARG A 147 -4.97 -16.84 -3.60
N ALA A 148 -4.61 -17.64 -4.59
CA ALA A 148 -3.29 -17.54 -5.23
C ALA A 148 -3.12 -16.18 -5.91
N GLY A 149 -1.91 -15.65 -5.92
CA GLY A 149 -1.55 -14.46 -6.68
C GLY A 149 -1.80 -14.67 -8.17
N CYS A 150 -2.24 -13.65 -8.86
CA CYS A 150 -2.43 -13.72 -10.29
C CYS A 150 -1.11 -13.49 -11.05
N SER A 151 -1.06 -13.89 -12.32
CA SER A 151 0.09 -13.60 -13.17
C SER A 151 0.30 -12.09 -13.33
N ARG A 152 1.54 -11.67 -13.58
CA ARG A 152 1.86 -10.27 -13.86
C ARG A 152 1.00 -9.67 -14.98
N VAL A 153 0.71 -10.45 -16.02
CA VAL A 153 -0.14 -10.02 -17.15
C VAL A 153 -1.56 -9.73 -16.65
N ALA A 154 -2.14 -10.63 -15.86
CA ALA A 154 -3.47 -10.43 -15.29
C ALA A 154 -3.52 -9.23 -14.33
N ALA A 155 -2.48 -9.03 -13.49
CA ALA A 155 -2.36 -7.86 -12.63
C ALA A 155 -2.33 -6.55 -13.43
N VAL A 156 -1.55 -6.49 -14.52
CA VAL A 156 -1.50 -5.32 -15.41
C VAL A 156 -2.86 -5.03 -16.05
N GLN A 157 -3.57 -6.07 -16.49
CA GLN A 157 -4.91 -5.91 -17.06
C GLN A 157 -5.89 -5.35 -16.04
N GLU A 158 -5.87 -5.88 -14.81
CA GLU A 158 -6.75 -5.41 -13.74
C GLU A 158 -6.43 -3.97 -13.33
N LEU A 159 -5.15 -3.61 -13.14
CA LEU A 159 -4.77 -2.24 -12.82
C LEU A 159 -5.24 -1.24 -13.90
N ARG A 160 -5.12 -1.61 -15.18
CA ARG A 160 -5.63 -0.77 -16.27
C ARG A 160 -7.15 -0.66 -16.29
N ARG A 161 -7.85 -1.68 -15.83
CA ARG A 161 -9.32 -1.69 -15.74
C ARG A 161 -9.83 -0.74 -14.66
N VAL A 162 -9.11 -0.62 -13.55
CA VAL A 162 -9.50 0.22 -12.40
C VAL A 162 -8.85 1.60 -12.40
N ALA A 163 -7.99 1.89 -13.38
CA ALA A 163 -7.38 3.21 -13.56
C ALA A 163 -8.45 4.28 -13.80
N ASP A 164 -8.22 5.47 -13.24
CA ASP A 164 -9.12 6.63 -13.23
C ASP A 164 -10.49 6.41 -12.56
N ALA A 165 -10.67 5.21 -11.97
CA ALA A 165 -11.80 4.90 -11.10
C ALA A 165 -11.29 4.68 -9.67
N GLN A 166 -10.97 3.44 -9.31
CA GLN A 166 -10.45 3.15 -7.97
C GLN A 166 -9.05 3.74 -7.73
N LEU A 167 -8.17 3.71 -8.73
CA LEU A 167 -6.77 4.13 -8.66
C LEU A 167 -6.50 5.30 -9.61
N ASP A 168 -5.53 6.16 -9.25
CA ASP A 168 -5.02 7.21 -10.13
C ASP A 168 -4.33 6.60 -11.36
N GLY A 169 -4.87 6.81 -12.56
CA GLY A 169 -4.36 6.26 -13.82
C GLY A 169 -2.93 6.70 -14.12
N THR A 170 -2.55 7.93 -13.76
CA THR A 170 -1.18 8.41 -13.97
C THR A 170 -0.18 7.66 -13.11
N LEU A 171 -0.56 7.26 -11.90
CA LEU A 171 0.27 6.48 -11.00
C LEU A 171 0.24 4.98 -11.35
N VAL A 172 -0.84 4.48 -11.94
CA VAL A 172 -0.86 3.15 -12.57
C VAL A 172 0.16 3.10 -13.71
N ASP A 173 0.17 4.09 -14.61
CA ASP A 173 1.16 4.16 -15.68
C ASP A 173 2.60 4.26 -15.17
N LEU A 174 2.83 5.05 -14.11
CA LEU A 174 4.13 5.13 -13.43
C LEU A 174 4.56 3.77 -12.87
N LEU A 175 3.66 3.03 -12.23
CA LEU A 175 3.93 1.68 -11.76
C LEU A 175 4.30 0.75 -12.94
N LEU A 176 3.53 0.77 -14.01
CA LEU A 176 3.79 -0.06 -15.19
C LEU A 176 5.16 0.24 -15.80
N ALA A 177 5.52 1.52 -15.92
CA ALA A 177 6.85 1.95 -16.34
C ALA A 177 7.95 1.46 -15.38
N THR A 178 7.72 1.56 -14.07
CA THR A 178 8.63 1.06 -13.02
C THR A 178 8.85 -0.46 -13.14
N LEU A 179 7.83 -1.18 -13.53
CA LEU A 179 7.89 -2.63 -13.77
C LEU A 179 8.47 -3.00 -15.16
N GLY A 180 8.83 -2.02 -16.01
CA GLY A 180 9.30 -2.27 -17.36
C GLY A 180 8.20 -2.81 -18.31
N VAL A 181 6.93 -2.48 -18.04
CA VAL A 181 5.81 -2.79 -18.93
C VAL A 181 5.68 -1.65 -19.94
N PRO A 182 5.73 -1.92 -21.25
CA PRO A 182 5.59 -0.87 -22.25
C PRO A 182 4.25 -0.12 -22.10
N HIS A 183 4.31 1.20 -22.25
CA HIS A 183 3.09 1.99 -22.40
C HIS A 183 2.31 1.46 -23.61
N ARG A 184 0.99 1.27 -23.49
CA ARG A 184 0.20 1.03 -24.71
C ARG A 184 0.36 2.26 -25.60
N MET A 185 1.06 2.13 -26.73
CA MET A 185 0.84 3.08 -27.81
C MET A 185 -0.66 3.01 -28.12
N ASN A 186 -1.38 4.12 -27.95
CA ASN A 186 -2.72 4.24 -28.50
C ASN A 186 -2.60 3.79 -29.96
N ALA A 187 -3.24 2.68 -30.31
CA ALA A 187 -3.51 2.39 -31.69
C ALA A 187 -4.36 3.59 -32.18
N ALA A 188 -3.68 4.53 -32.82
CA ALA A 188 -4.34 5.63 -33.51
C ALA A 188 -5.31 5.00 -34.51
N ALA A 189 -6.56 5.40 -34.38
CA ALA A 189 -7.66 5.07 -35.29
C ALA A 189 -7.32 5.45 -36.72
#